data_e139c2374d58dd8e836ffc246064fe28
#
_entry.id   e139c2374d58dd8e836ffc246064fe28
#
_cell.length_a   1.000
_cell.length_b   1.000
_cell.length_c   1.000
_cell.angle_alpha   90.00
_cell.angle_beta   90.00
_cell.angle_gamma   90.00
#
_symmetry.space_group_name_H-M   'P 1'
#
loop_
_entity.id
_entity.type
_entity.pdbx_description
1 polymer ?
#
loop_
_entity_poly.entity_id
_entity_poly.type
_entity_poly.pdbx_seq_one_letter_code
_entity_poly.pdbx_strand_id
1 'polypeptide(L)'
;MESWTIYKEQKSFLKDLLRDMETMDKGNNNSFYNKYAQSMKSKFVIMLYTMLESVIMQSLQDIFDHIKQNKISFYDLHDNMKKIYFQAKIKNKERHFNAIVADNLIEVIEQLNNGVVEINLKKDFNSENPFNAGSLNYKNVKDNILAILMSSDSIDSNINKFNKYFKINIQEVIGVNTKDRNKLAHGEKSFQDFGSNITVDDLKKRYISIIIFLHKYLKNIEYYIINKGYKNA
;
A
#
# COMPACT_ATOMS: atom_id res chain seq x y z
N MET A 1 -7.95 -11.36 -8.22
CA MET A 1 -7.20 -10.20 -7.71
C MET A 1 -5.77 -10.64 -7.45
N GLU A 2 -4.83 -10.03 -8.15
CA GLU A 2 -3.40 -10.31 -8.01
C GLU A 2 -2.85 -9.91 -6.63
N SER A 3 -3.42 -8.87 -6.04
CA SER A 3 -3.10 -8.44 -4.67
C SER A 3 -3.26 -9.54 -3.61
N TRP A 4 -4.22 -10.44 -3.77
CA TRP A 4 -4.36 -11.61 -2.90
C TRP A 4 -3.20 -12.61 -3.03
N THR A 5 -2.69 -12.79 -4.26
CA THR A 5 -1.53 -13.66 -4.52
C THR A 5 -0.29 -13.11 -3.84
N ILE A 6 0.02 -11.82 -4.09
CA ILE A 6 1.14 -11.10 -3.44
C ILE A 6 1.03 -11.18 -1.92
N TYR A 7 -0.17 -10.93 -1.36
CA TYR A 7 -0.42 -11.01 0.08
C TYR A 7 -0.09 -12.40 0.64
N LYS A 8 -0.56 -13.48 0.00
CA LYS A 8 -0.37 -14.84 0.48
C LYS A 8 1.11 -15.26 0.44
N GLU A 9 1.79 -14.97 -0.65
CA GLU A 9 3.21 -15.30 -0.85
C GLU A 9 4.10 -14.57 0.17
N GLN A 10 3.95 -13.25 0.27
CA GLN A 10 4.76 -12.46 1.19
C GLN A 10 4.45 -12.75 2.65
N LYS A 11 3.17 -13.00 2.99
CA LYS A 11 2.76 -13.44 4.32
C LYS A 11 3.45 -14.75 4.72
N SER A 12 3.47 -15.75 3.83
CA SER A 12 4.12 -17.04 4.09
C SER A 12 5.62 -16.85 4.30
N PHE A 13 6.26 -16.14 3.40
CA PHE A 13 7.69 -15.88 3.46
C PHE A 13 8.10 -15.15 4.76
N LEU A 14 7.40 -14.07 5.12
CA LEU A 14 7.69 -13.33 6.35
C LEU A 14 7.42 -14.15 7.61
N LYS A 15 6.43 -15.04 7.58
CA LYS A 15 6.17 -15.96 8.69
C LYS A 15 7.33 -16.94 8.92
N ASP A 16 7.86 -17.49 7.83
CA ASP A 16 8.99 -18.43 7.91
C ASP A 16 10.26 -17.70 8.39
N LEU A 17 10.50 -16.50 7.89
CA LEU A 17 11.61 -15.66 8.33
C LEU A 17 11.52 -15.30 9.83
N LEU A 18 10.33 -15.02 10.35
CA LEU A 18 10.14 -14.81 11.81
C LEU A 18 10.49 -16.04 12.61
N ARG A 19 10.06 -17.23 12.17
CA ARG A 19 10.36 -18.49 12.83
C ARG A 19 11.87 -18.75 12.85
N ASP A 20 12.57 -18.47 11.75
CA ASP A 20 14.02 -18.62 11.68
C ASP A 20 14.72 -17.67 12.65
N MET A 21 14.28 -16.42 12.73
CA MET A 21 14.80 -15.45 13.71
C MET A 21 14.53 -15.87 15.16
N GLU A 22 13.35 -16.42 15.47
CA GLU A 22 13.05 -16.97 16.82
C GLU A 22 14.01 -18.10 17.19
N THR A 23 14.39 -18.92 16.22
CA THR A 23 15.33 -20.03 16.43
C THR A 23 16.75 -19.52 16.65
N MET A 24 17.17 -18.49 15.89
CA MET A 24 18.48 -17.87 16.04
C MET A 24 18.63 -17.14 17.38
N ASP A 25 17.61 -16.45 17.86
CA ASP A 25 17.62 -15.69 19.13
C ASP A 25 17.79 -16.62 20.34
N LYS A 26 17.37 -17.88 20.23
CA LYS A 26 17.43 -18.88 21.32
C LYS A 26 18.73 -19.68 21.37
N GLY A 27 19.53 -19.65 20.31
CA GLY A 27 20.48 -20.74 20.08
C GLY A 27 21.96 -20.43 20.10
N ASN A 28 22.46 -19.20 20.14
CA ASN A 28 23.90 -18.98 19.91
C ASN A 28 24.52 -17.74 20.59
N ASN A 29 25.54 -18.00 21.40
CA ASN A 29 26.48 -16.98 21.94
C ASN A 29 27.58 -16.57 20.93
N ASN A 30 27.51 -16.99 19.66
CA ASN A 30 28.53 -16.65 18.67
C ASN A 30 28.29 -15.22 18.11
N SER A 31 29.31 -14.37 18.16
CA SER A 31 29.25 -12.97 17.73
C SER A 31 28.83 -12.80 16.25
N PHE A 32 29.20 -13.72 15.38
CA PHE A 32 28.77 -13.71 13.95
C PHE A 32 27.29 -13.95 13.80
N TYR A 33 26.74 -14.94 14.48
CA TYR A 33 25.31 -15.23 14.46
C TYR A 33 24.48 -14.07 15.02
N ASN A 34 24.97 -13.41 16.08
CA ASN A 34 24.31 -12.25 16.66
C ASN A 34 24.22 -11.08 15.66
N LYS A 35 25.31 -10.76 14.97
CA LYS A 35 25.35 -9.71 13.94
C LYS A 35 24.42 -10.05 12.75
N TYR A 36 24.40 -11.31 12.34
CA TYR A 36 23.52 -11.78 11.28
C TYR A 36 22.05 -11.67 11.70
N ALA A 37 21.67 -12.14 12.88
CA ALA A 37 20.33 -12.03 13.42
C ALA A 37 19.85 -10.57 13.54
N GLN A 38 20.72 -9.65 14.01
CA GLN A 38 20.43 -8.23 14.04
C GLN A 38 20.14 -7.67 12.64
N SER A 39 20.98 -7.99 11.65
CA SER A 39 20.78 -7.57 10.26
C SER A 39 19.49 -8.14 9.67
N MET A 40 19.12 -9.38 10.02
CA MET A 40 17.86 -10.00 9.60
C MET A 40 16.63 -9.30 10.18
N LYS A 41 16.67 -8.88 11.45
CA LYS A 41 15.60 -8.09 12.09
C LYS A 41 15.37 -6.77 11.33
N SER A 42 16.41 -6.08 10.92
CA SER A 42 16.33 -4.86 10.13
C SER A 42 15.77 -5.09 8.72
N LYS A 43 16.23 -6.13 8.04
CA LYS A 43 15.69 -6.54 6.73
C LYS A 43 14.21 -6.88 6.82
N PHE A 44 13.78 -7.53 7.89
CA PHE A 44 12.38 -7.87 8.11
C PHE A 44 11.48 -6.62 8.15
N VAL A 45 11.91 -5.53 8.79
CA VAL A 45 11.17 -4.26 8.82
C VAL A 45 10.98 -3.70 7.41
N ILE A 46 12.05 -3.72 6.59
CA ILE A 46 11.97 -3.27 5.19
C ILE A 46 11.01 -4.15 4.40
N MET A 47 11.10 -5.47 4.54
CA MET A 47 10.25 -6.42 3.81
C MET A 47 8.79 -6.31 4.23
N LEU A 48 8.51 -6.08 5.52
CA LEU A 48 7.16 -5.87 6.02
C LEU A 48 6.55 -4.57 5.46
N TYR A 49 7.35 -3.51 5.31
CA TYR A 49 6.94 -2.29 4.65
C TYR A 49 6.67 -2.53 3.15
N THR A 50 7.57 -3.22 2.45
CA THR A 50 7.42 -3.56 1.03
C THR A 50 6.15 -4.39 0.78
N MET A 51 5.83 -5.32 1.68
CA MET A 51 4.58 -6.07 1.63
C MET A 51 3.37 -5.14 1.73
N LEU A 52 3.35 -4.25 2.73
CA LEU A 52 2.26 -3.29 2.92
C LEU A 52 2.06 -2.45 1.66
N GLU A 53 3.14 -1.90 1.12
CA GLU A 53 3.16 -1.08 -0.08
C GLU A 53 2.67 -1.84 -1.32
N SER A 54 3.27 -2.99 -1.61
CA SER A 54 2.96 -3.77 -2.81
C SER A 54 1.52 -4.27 -2.83
N VAL A 55 1.00 -4.73 -1.69
CA VAL A 55 -0.38 -5.22 -1.59
C VAL A 55 -1.39 -4.09 -1.79
N ILE A 56 -1.15 -2.93 -1.18
CA ILE A 56 -2.04 -1.78 -1.34
C ILE A 56 -2.02 -1.28 -2.79
N MET A 57 -0.84 -1.09 -3.38
CA MET A 57 -0.73 -0.60 -4.75
C MET A 57 -1.34 -1.58 -5.76
N GLN A 58 -1.11 -2.88 -5.59
CA GLN A 58 -1.71 -3.87 -6.49
C GLN A 58 -3.22 -3.95 -6.33
N SER A 59 -3.75 -3.77 -5.13
CA SER A 59 -5.20 -3.78 -4.92
C SER A 59 -5.92 -2.63 -5.63
N LEU A 60 -5.27 -1.46 -5.73
CA LEU A 60 -5.78 -0.34 -6.53
C LEU A 60 -5.71 -0.68 -8.03
N GLN A 61 -4.62 -1.29 -8.48
CA GLN A 61 -4.52 -1.74 -9.87
C GLN A 61 -5.60 -2.78 -10.21
N ASP A 62 -5.88 -3.72 -9.29
CA ASP A 62 -6.96 -4.70 -9.46
C ASP A 62 -8.33 -4.04 -9.70
N ILE A 63 -8.62 -2.89 -9.05
CA ILE A 63 -9.85 -2.11 -9.30
C ILE A 63 -9.85 -1.56 -10.74
N PHE A 64 -8.76 -0.94 -11.17
CA PHE A 64 -8.66 -0.36 -12.51
C PHE A 64 -8.67 -1.43 -13.61
N ASP A 65 -8.02 -2.56 -13.38
CA ASP A 65 -8.05 -3.69 -14.30
C ASP A 65 -9.47 -4.24 -14.44
N HIS A 66 -10.23 -4.30 -13.34
CA HIS A 66 -11.62 -4.72 -13.37
C HIS A 66 -12.51 -3.73 -14.12
N ILE A 67 -12.33 -2.42 -13.94
CA ILE A 67 -13.01 -1.36 -14.69
C ILE A 67 -12.74 -1.52 -16.18
N LYS A 68 -11.47 -1.70 -16.57
CA LYS A 68 -11.06 -1.92 -17.96
C LYS A 68 -11.66 -3.19 -18.56
N GLN A 69 -11.55 -4.33 -17.87
CA GLN A 69 -12.09 -5.62 -18.32
C GLN A 69 -13.60 -5.59 -18.57
N ASN A 70 -14.33 -4.86 -17.73
CA ASN A 70 -15.76 -4.69 -17.86
C ASN A 70 -16.18 -3.53 -18.78
N LYS A 71 -15.23 -2.88 -19.47
CA LYS A 71 -15.46 -1.78 -20.39
C LYS A 71 -16.34 -0.66 -19.80
N ILE A 72 -16.07 -0.31 -18.54
CA ILE A 72 -16.84 0.71 -17.83
C ILE A 72 -16.50 2.08 -18.41
N SER A 73 -17.54 2.84 -18.79
CA SER A 73 -17.39 4.20 -19.27
C SER A 73 -16.98 5.15 -18.15
N PHE A 74 -16.21 6.18 -18.49
CA PHE A 74 -15.89 7.27 -17.56
C PHE A 74 -17.16 7.89 -16.95
N TYR A 75 -18.20 8.05 -17.71
CA TYR A 75 -19.45 8.66 -17.27
C TYR A 75 -20.17 7.83 -16.20
N ASP A 76 -19.98 6.51 -16.24
CA ASP A 76 -20.55 5.57 -15.25
C ASP A 76 -19.75 5.50 -13.95
N LEU A 77 -18.54 6.09 -13.90
CA LEU A 77 -17.73 6.07 -12.72
C LEU A 77 -18.26 7.00 -11.63
N HIS A 78 -18.12 6.56 -10.37
CA HIS A 78 -18.33 7.42 -9.21
C HIS A 78 -17.33 8.61 -9.21
N ASP A 79 -17.74 9.76 -8.69
CA ASP A 79 -16.95 11.01 -8.75
C ASP A 79 -15.55 10.89 -8.18
N ASN A 80 -15.33 10.10 -7.13
CA ASN A 80 -14.00 9.86 -6.60
C ASN A 80 -13.10 9.14 -7.61
N MET A 81 -13.65 8.18 -8.37
CA MET A 81 -12.91 7.47 -9.41
C MET A 81 -12.63 8.38 -10.61
N LYS A 82 -13.55 9.26 -10.97
CA LYS A 82 -13.34 10.31 -11.99
C LYS A 82 -12.19 11.24 -11.61
N LYS A 83 -12.15 11.68 -10.34
CA LYS A 83 -11.04 12.52 -9.83
C LYS A 83 -9.70 11.83 -9.95
N ILE A 84 -9.62 10.55 -9.60
CA ILE A 84 -8.39 9.76 -9.72
C ILE A 84 -7.95 9.63 -11.18
N TYR A 85 -8.90 9.34 -12.07
CA TYR A 85 -8.63 9.28 -13.51
C TYR A 85 -8.00 10.59 -14.01
N PHE A 86 -8.61 11.73 -13.69
CA PHE A 86 -8.06 13.03 -14.06
C PHE A 86 -6.69 13.29 -13.43
N GLN A 87 -6.50 12.94 -12.18
CA GLN A 87 -5.18 13.07 -11.52
C GLN A 87 -4.13 12.22 -12.21
N ALA A 88 -4.46 10.99 -12.62
CA ALA A 88 -3.57 10.11 -13.35
C ALA A 88 -3.16 10.69 -14.71
N LYS A 89 -4.12 11.25 -15.43
CA LYS A 89 -3.90 11.71 -16.82
C LYS A 89 -3.36 13.14 -16.92
N ILE A 90 -3.67 14.03 -15.98
CA ILE A 90 -3.33 15.46 -16.05
C ILE A 90 -2.06 15.80 -15.27
N LYS A 91 -1.88 15.26 -14.06
CA LYS A 91 -0.74 15.63 -13.18
C LYS A 91 0.64 15.31 -13.71
N ASN A 92 0.77 14.32 -14.58
CA ASN A 92 2.07 13.94 -15.14
C ASN A 92 2.71 15.00 -16.06
N LYS A 93 2.03 16.12 -16.30
CA LYS A 93 2.37 17.04 -17.39
C LYS A 93 2.49 18.52 -16.99
N GLU A 94 2.37 18.85 -15.69
CA GLU A 94 2.39 20.24 -15.19
C GLU A 94 3.73 21.00 -15.37
N ARG A 95 4.81 20.35 -15.80
CA ARG A 95 6.12 21.03 -15.93
C ARG A 95 6.26 21.91 -17.17
N HIS A 96 5.34 21.84 -18.16
CA HIS A 96 5.40 22.69 -19.38
C HIS A 96 3.98 23.05 -19.84
N PHE A 97 3.43 24.11 -19.28
CA PHE A 97 2.01 24.45 -19.36
C PHE A 97 1.46 24.88 -20.74
N ASN A 98 2.26 25.14 -21.78
CA ASN A 98 1.78 25.93 -22.92
C ASN A 98 1.36 25.17 -24.20
N ALA A 99 1.89 24.00 -24.52
CA ALA A 99 1.47 23.23 -25.70
C ALA A 99 1.04 21.80 -25.34
N ILE A 100 1.74 21.19 -24.40
CA ILE A 100 1.58 19.79 -23.98
C ILE A 100 0.23 19.58 -23.25
N VAL A 101 -0.32 20.61 -22.61
CA VAL A 101 -1.61 20.53 -21.92
C VAL A 101 -2.77 20.41 -22.91
N ALA A 102 -2.70 21.09 -24.06
CA ALA A 102 -3.74 21.04 -25.08
C ALA A 102 -3.79 19.66 -25.74
N ASP A 103 -2.64 19.10 -26.14
CA ASP A 103 -2.55 17.77 -26.76
C ASP A 103 -3.02 16.68 -25.79
N ASN A 104 -2.73 16.86 -24.50
CA ASN A 104 -3.13 15.93 -23.47
C ASN A 104 -4.62 16.02 -23.12
N LEU A 105 -5.19 17.22 -23.15
CA LEU A 105 -6.64 17.39 -23.02
C LEU A 105 -7.36 16.77 -24.20
N ILE A 106 -6.83 16.90 -25.41
CA ILE A 106 -7.36 16.23 -26.60
C ILE A 106 -7.33 14.70 -26.43
N GLU A 107 -6.17 14.15 -26.03
CA GLU A 107 -6.05 12.71 -25.75
C GLU A 107 -7.02 12.25 -24.66
N VAL A 108 -7.17 13.02 -23.58
CA VAL A 108 -8.15 12.72 -22.51
C VAL A 108 -9.57 12.79 -23.04
N ILE A 109 -9.92 13.80 -23.85
CA ILE A 109 -11.24 13.95 -24.47
C ILE A 109 -11.50 12.80 -25.45
N GLU A 110 -10.52 12.40 -26.26
CA GLU A 110 -10.63 11.25 -27.16
C GLU A 110 -10.83 9.94 -26.39
N GLN A 111 -10.08 9.72 -25.29
CA GLN A 111 -10.27 8.57 -24.42
C GLN A 111 -11.64 8.58 -23.74
N LEU A 112 -12.13 9.74 -23.34
CA LEU A 112 -13.49 9.90 -22.80
C LEU A 112 -14.55 9.56 -23.85
N ASN A 113 -14.37 10.00 -25.10
CA ASN A 113 -15.29 9.74 -26.22
C ASN A 113 -15.25 8.27 -26.65
N ASN A 114 -14.09 7.60 -26.60
CA ASN A 114 -13.93 6.18 -26.90
C ASN A 114 -14.44 5.25 -25.78
N GLY A 115 -14.86 5.82 -24.66
CA GLY A 115 -15.70 5.14 -23.67
C GLY A 115 -15.00 4.15 -22.74
N VAL A 116 -13.70 3.86 -22.87
CA VAL A 116 -13.01 2.89 -22.04
C VAL A 116 -12.02 3.58 -21.10
N VAL A 117 -12.21 3.39 -19.79
CA VAL A 117 -11.29 3.91 -18.78
C VAL A 117 -10.10 2.97 -18.61
N GLU A 118 -8.93 3.46 -18.94
CA GLU A 118 -7.65 2.78 -18.71
C GLU A 118 -6.77 3.59 -17.76
N ILE A 119 -6.36 2.98 -16.65
CA ILE A 119 -5.36 3.53 -15.73
C ILE A 119 -4.31 2.46 -15.45
N ASN A 120 -3.04 2.81 -15.67
CA ASN A 120 -1.91 2.03 -15.21
C ASN A 120 -1.17 2.82 -14.13
N LEU A 121 -1.30 2.39 -12.88
CA LEU A 121 -0.74 3.10 -11.74
C LEU A 121 0.77 3.32 -11.84
N LYS A 122 1.52 2.34 -12.37
CA LYS A 122 2.99 2.43 -12.52
C LYS A 122 3.40 3.41 -13.63
N LYS A 123 2.60 3.51 -14.70
CA LYS A 123 2.89 4.32 -15.88
C LYS A 123 2.30 5.72 -15.76
N ASP A 124 1.07 5.82 -15.28
CA ASP A 124 0.29 7.06 -15.29
C ASP A 124 0.58 7.93 -14.05
N PHE A 125 1.17 7.35 -13.00
CA PHE A 125 1.58 8.06 -11.82
C PHE A 125 3.10 7.95 -11.63
N ASN A 126 3.83 9.02 -11.92
CA ASN A 126 5.27 9.16 -11.67
C ASN A 126 5.55 9.34 -10.16
N SER A 127 6.81 9.62 -9.81
CA SER A 127 7.32 9.78 -8.43
C SER A 127 6.54 10.77 -7.53
N GLU A 128 5.67 11.61 -8.09
CA GLU A 128 4.79 12.55 -7.37
C GLU A 128 3.37 12.00 -7.13
N ASN A 129 3.15 10.74 -7.40
CA ASN A 129 1.89 10.06 -7.21
C ASN A 129 1.41 10.17 -5.75
N PRO A 130 0.18 10.62 -5.48
CA PRO A 130 -0.41 10.58 -4.14
C PRO A 130 -0.55 9.15 -3.62
N PHE A 131 -0.51 8.16 -4.52
CA PHE A 131 -0.41 6.73 -4.22
C PHE A 131 1.05 6.25 -4.22
N ASN A 132 2.01 7.13 -4.61
CA ASN A 132 3.41 6.73 -4.73
C ASN A 132 4.07 6.81 -3.37
N ALA A 133 4.42 5.83 -3.05
CA ALA A 133 4.90 5.21 -1.90
C ALA A 133 6.33 5.51 -1.49
N GLY A 134 6.93 6.55 -1.87
CA GLY A 134 8.16 7.00 -1.22
C GLY A 134 8.00 7.13 0.30
N SER A 135 6.76 7.27 0.77
CA SER A 135 6.39 7.22 2.18
C SER A 135 4.93 6.82 2.34
N LEU A 136 4.64 5.53 2.22
CA LEU A 136 3.33 5.02 2.59
C LEU A 136 3.16 5.21 4.11
N ASN A 137 2.62 6.35 4.50
CA ASN A 137 2.23 6.60 5.88
C ASN A 137 0.72 6.38 6.01
N TYR A 138 0.26 6.24 7.26
CA TYR A 138 -1.15 6.01 7.53
C TYR A 138 -2.06 7.11 6.95
N LYS A 139 -1.62 8.38 6.97
CA LYS A 139 -2.36 9.49 6.40
C LYS A 139 -2.59 9.30 4.90
N ASN A 140 -1.55 8.91 4.15
CA ASN A 140 -1.67 8.65 2.72
C ASN A 140 -2.59 7.44 2.43
N VAL A 141 -2.51 6.39 3.25
CA VAL A 141 -3.44 5.24 3.15
C VAL A 141 -4.87 5.67 3.41
N LYS A 142 -5.11 6.51 4.42
CA LYS A 142 -6.43 7.01 4.75
C LYS A 142 -6.97 7.95 3.67
N ASP A 143 -6.24 9.01 3.38
CA ASP A 143 -6.75 10.12 2.59
C ASP A 143 -6.84 9.79 1.09
N ASN A 144 -5.97 8.93 0.58
CA ASN A 144 -5.90 8.64 -0.85
C ASN A 144 -6.49 7.27 -1.22
N ILE A 145 -6.42 6.29 -0.35
CA ILE A 145 -6.78 4.91 -0.68
C ILE A 145 -8.13 4.54 -0.08
N LEU A 146 -8.30 4.77 1.21
CA LEU A 146 -9.58 4.48 1.86
C LEU A 146 -10.68 5.46 1.44
N ALA A 147 -10.33 6.71 1.12
CA ALA A 147 -11.26 7.70 0.59
C ALA A 147 -11.88 7.31 -0.77
N ILE A 148 -11.21 6.46 -1.54
CA ILE A 148 -11.78 5.87 -2.78
C ILE A 148 -12.92 4.90 -2.44
N LEU A 149 -12.75 4.14 -1.38
CA LEU A 149 -13.60 3.01 -1.04
C LEU A 149 -14.75 3.38 -0.11
N MET A 150 -14.66 4.51 0.59
CA MET A 150 -15.58 4.86 1.69
C MET A 150 -15.72 6.38 1.81
N SER A 151 -16.86 6.84 2.35
CA SER A 151 -16.99 8.23 2.79
C SER A 151 -16.01 8.50 3.97
N SER A 152 -15.47 9.71 4.04
CA SER A 152 -14.49 10.11 5.07
C SER A 152 -14.92 9.77 6.50
N ASP A 153 -16.20 9.97 6.81
CA ASP A 153 -16.77 9.75 8.15
C ASP A 153 -16.86 8.25 8.53
N SER A 154 -16.98 7.37 7.53
CA SER A 154 -17.00 5.93 7.73
C SER A 154 -15.62 5.33 7.96
N ILE A 155 -14.56 5.96 7.43
CA ILE A 155 -13.18 5.46 7.53
C ILE A 155 -12.72 5.42 8.97
N ASP A 156 -12.79 6.57 9.67
CA ASP A 156 -12.32 6.67 11.06
C ASP A 156 -13.14 5.78 12.00
N SER A 157 -14.45 5.71 11.80
CA SER A 157 -15.31 4.80 12.55
C SER A 157 -14.89 3.33 12.37
N ASN A 158 -14.64 2.91 11.13
CA ASN A 158 -14.24 1.53 10.85
C ASN A 158 -12.84 1.20 11.37
N ILE A 159 -11.89 2.13 11.29
CA ILE A 159 -10.55 1.95 11.85
C ILE A 159 -10.58 1.90 13.38
N ASN A 160 -11.37 2.76 14.02
CA ASN A 160 -11.53 2.72 15.47
C ASN A 160 -12.18 1.42 15.95
N LYS A 161 -13.20 0.92 15.23
CA LYS A 161 -13.77 -0.42 15.48
C LYS A 161 -12.74 -1.53 15.29
N PHE A 162 -11.93 -1.44 14.23
CA PHE A 162 -10.85 -2.39 13.97
C PHE A 162 -9.82 -2.40 15.11
N ASN A 163 -9.31 -1.21 15.49
CA ASN A 163 -8.33 -1.07 16.56
C ASN A 163 -8.87 -1.62 17.90
N LYS A 164 -10.13 -1.29 18.22
CA LYS A 164 -10.80 -1.79 19.44
C LYS A 164 -10.98 -3.31 19.43
N TYR A 165 -11.43 -3.87 18.31
CA TYR A 165 -11.69 -5.31 18.18
C TYR A 165 -10.41 -6.12 18.28
N PHE A 166 -9.36 -5.71 17.58
CA PHE A 166 -8.09 -6.44 17.55
C PHE A 166 -7.10 -5.99 18.64
N LYS A 167 -7.46 -5.00 19.45
CA LYS A 167 -6.58 -4.38 20.48
C LYS A 167 -5.24 -3.90 19.89
N ILE A 168 -5.29 -3.32 18.69
CA ILE A 168 -4.14 -2.85 17.92
C ILE A 168 -4.36 -1.39 17.58
N ASN A 169 -3.31 -0.57 17.65
CA ASN A 169 -3.28 0.75 17.03
C ASN A 169 -2.60 0.65 15.67
N ILE A 170 -3.38 0.35 14.62
CA ILE A 170 -2.82 0.17 13.27
C ILE A 170 -2.15 1.42 12.71
N GLN A 171 -2.63 2.60 13.10
CA GLN A 171 -2.04 3.89 12.70
C GLN A 171 -0.60 4.00 13.20
N GLU A 172 -0.41 3.69 14.46
CA GLU A 172 0.91 3.68 15.10
C GLU A 172 1.81 2.63 14.48
N VAL A 173 1.33 1.40 14.28
CA VAL A 173 2.11 0.31 13.70
C VAL A 173 2.60 0.66 12.30
N ILE A 174 1.75 1.18 11.42
CA ILE A 174 2.14 1.62 10.07
C ILE A 174 3.13 2.78 10.18
N GLY A 175 2.86 3.78 11.01
CA GLY A 175 3.72 4.95 11.18
C GLY A 175 5.12 4.59 11.68
N VAL A 176 5.22 3.73 12.69
CA VAL A 176 6.51 3.27 13.24
C VAL A 176 7.26 2.44 12.19
N ASN A 177 6.58 1.52 11.49
CA ASN A 177 7.23 0.69 10.47
C ASN A 177 7.77 1.53 9.30
N THR A 178 7.01 2.53 8.85
CA THR A 178 7.45 3.47 7.80
C THR A 178 8.65 4.30 8.25
N LYS A 179 8.61 4.85 9.47
CA LYS A 179 9.72 5.63 10.04
C LYS A 179 11.00 4.80 10.15
N ASP A 180 10.88 3.59 10.62
CA ASP A 180 12.04 2.70 10.80
C ASP A 180 12.63 2.26 9.44
N ARG A 181 11.76 1.95 8.46
CA ARG A 181 12.21 1.68 7.08
C ARG A 181 12.95 2.87 6.48
N ASN A 182 12.48 4.09 6.69
CA ASN A 182 13.14 5.28 6.16
C ASN A 182 14.51 5.49 6.77
N LYS A 183 14.67 5.33 8.09
CA LYS A 183 15.99 5.38 8.75
C LYS A 183 16.97 4.37 8.19
N LEU A 184 16.51 3.15 7.91
CA LEU A 184 17.34 2.10 7.32
C LEU A 184 17.67 2.39 5.86
N ALA A 185 16.71 2.85 5.07
CA ALA A 185 16.90 3.14 3.65
C ALA A 185 17.82 4.36 3.39
N HIS A 186 17.77 5.36 4.27
CA HIS A 186 18.61 6.56 4.18
C HIS A 186 19.95 6.42 4.90
N GLY A 187 20.22 5.26 5.49
CA GLY A 187 21.49 5.01 6.19
C GLY A 187 21.66 5.79 7.51
N GLU A 188 20.57 6.32 8.07
CA GLU A 188 20.60 7.00 9.38
C GLU A 188 20.96 6.04 10.52
N LYS A 189 20.69 4.76 10.34
CA LYS A 189 21.11 3.66 11.21
C LYS A 189 21.66 2.50 10.40
N SER A 190 22.72 1.88 10.90
CA SER A 190 23.17 0.61 10.32
C SER A 190 22.16 -0.50 10.59
N PHE A 191 22.15 -1.53 9.74
CA PHE A 191 21.29 -2.70 9.93
C PHE A 191 21.54 -3.41 11.26
N GLN A 192 22.79 -3.43 11.72
CA GLN A 192 23.16 -4.05 12.98
C GLN A 192 22.69 -3.22 14.18
N ASP A 193 22.96 -1.90 14.18
CA ASP A 193 22.54 -1.01 15.27
C ASP A 193 21.03 -0.97 15.41
N PHE A 194 20.29 -0.92 14.30
CA PHE A 194 18.84 -0.96 14.36
C PHE A 194 18.36 -2.30 14.90
N GLY A 195 18.86 -3.41 14.37
CA GLY A 195 18.43 -4.76 14.74
C GLY A 195 18.79 -5.14 16.18
N SER A 196 19.83 -4.53 16.77
CA SER A 196 20.17 -4.72 18.18
C SER A 196 19.13 -4.12 19.14
N ASN A 197 18.41 -3.09 18.68
CA ASN A 197 17.42 -2.33 19.45
C ASN A 197 15.97 -2.79 19.25
N ILE A 198 15.73 -3.85 18.48
CA ILE A 198 14.41 -4.39 18.24
C ILE A 198 14.35 -5.88 18.57
N THR A 199 13.31 -6.30 19.29
CA THR A 199 13.12 -7.71 19.64
C THR A 199 12.35 -8.46 18.55
N VAL A 200 12.48 -9.79 18.51
CA VAL A 200 11.67 -10.63 17.61
C VAL A 200 10.19 -10.53 17.98
N ASP A 201 9.85 -10.39 19.26
CA ASP A 201 8.47 -10.21 19.71
C ASP A 201 7.85 -8.90 19.20
N ASP A 202 8.63 -7.80 19.14
CA ASP A 202 8.16 -6.55 18.57
C ASP A 202 7.89 -6.69 17.06
N LEU A 203 8.76 -7.38 16.34
CA LEU A 203 8.57 -7.68 14.92
C LEU A 203 7.33 -8.57 14.69
N LYS A 204 7.12 -9.54 15.55
CA LYS A 204 5.95 -10.42 15.51
C LYS A 204 4.65 -9.66 15.74
N LYS A 205 4.61 -8.75 16.70
CA LYS A 205 3.45 -7.87 16.94
C LYS A 205 3.16 -7.00 15.72
N ARG A 206 4.19 -6.37 15.12
CA ARG A 206 4.03 -5.57 13.89
C ARG A 206 3.52 -6.42 12.74
N TYR A 207 4.12 -7.58 12.51
CA TYR A 207 3.72 -8.53 11.47
C TYR A 207 2.24 -8.92 11.63
N ILE A 208 1.82 -9.40 12.79
CA ILE A 208 0.43 -9.81 13.04
C ILE A 208 -0.53 -8.64 12.77
N SER A 209 -0.20 -7.44 13.24
CA SER A 209 -1.03 -6.24 13.05
C SER A 209 -1.21 -5.90 11.57
N ILE A 210 -0.12 -5.90 10.80
CA ILE A 210 -0.16 -5.58 9.37
C ILE A 210 -0.88 -6.69 8.59
N ILE A 211 -0.66 -7.96 8.90
CA ILE A 211 -1.35 -9.08 8.25
C ILE A 211 -2.86 -9.02 8.48
N ILE A 212 -3.32 -8.76 9.70
CA ILE A 212 -4.75 -8.63 10.00
C ILE A 212 -5.33 -7.42 9.25
N PHE A 213 -4.64 -6.30 9.26
CA PHE A 213 -5.06 -5.10 8.53
C PHE A 213 -5.19 -5.37 7.02
N LEU A 214 -4.15 -5.89 6.39
CA LEU A 214 -4.14 -6.17 4.95
C LEU A 214 -5.21 -7.20 4.57
N HIS A 215 -5.44 -8.22 5.39
CA HIS A 215 -6.50 -9.19 5.14
C HIS A 215 -7.88 -8.52 5.11
N LYS A 216 -8.19 -7.68 6.10
CA LYS A 216 -9.47 -6.94 6.14
C LYS A 216 -9.58 -5.93 5.02
N TYR A 217 -8.50 -5.23 4.72
CA TYR A 217 -8.41 -4.28 3.63
C TYR A 217 -8.72 -4.97 2.29
N LEU A 218 -8.08 -6.10 1.98
CA LEU A 218 -8.32 -6.84 0.74
C LEU A 218 -9.75 -7.40 0.65
N LYS A 219 -10.34 -7.82 1.77
CA LYS A 219 -11.76 -8.21 1.79
C LYS A 219 -12.69 -7.04 1.43
N ASN A 220 -12.38 -5.83 1.87
CA ASN A 220 -13.14 -4.65 1.52
C ASN A 220 -12.97 -4.27 0.04
N ILE A 221 -11.75 -4.41 -0.51
CA ILE A 221 -11.50 -4.23 -1.95
C ILE A 221 -12.29 -5.24 -2.77
N GLU A 222 -12.25 -6.51 -2.40
CA GLU A 222 -13.00 -7.58 -3.07
C GLU A 222 -14.52 -7.28 -3.06
N TYR A 223 -15.05 -6.88 -1.92
CA TYR A 223 -16.44 -6.47 -1.78
C TYR A 223 -16.78 -5.25 -2.66
N TYR A 224 -15.92 -4.24 -2.67
CA TYR A 224 -16.06 -3.04 -3.51
C TYR A 224 -16.10 -3.38 -4.99
N ILE A 225 -15.22 -4.27 -5.46
CA ILE A 225 -15.17 -4.73 -6.85
C ILE A 225 -16.45 -5.50 -7.21
N ILE A 226 -16.84 -6.49 -6.39
CA ILE A 226 -18.00 -7.35 -6.64
C ILE A 226 -19.28 -6.52 -6.70
N ASN A 227 -19.45 -5.55 -5.81
CA ASN A 227 -20.63 -4.69 -5.76
C ASN A 227 -20.55 -3.47 -6.68
N LYS A 228 -19.52 -3.40 -7.54
CA LYS A 228 -19.32 -2.30 -8.49
C LYS A 228 -19.32 -0.92 -7.81
N GLY A 229 -18.74 -0.81 -6.61
CA GLY A 229 -18.69 0.43 -5.84
C GLY A 229 -18.01 1.61 -6.55
N TYR A 230 -17.31 1.35 -7.65
CA TYR A 230 -16.72 2.35 -8.54
C TYR A 230 -17.73 3.00 -9.50
N LYS A 231 -18.96 2.49 -9.59
CA LYS A 231 -20.04 3.04 -10.43
C LYS A 231 -20.94 3.99 -9.66
N ASN A 232 -21.52 4.93 -10.39
CA ASN A 232 -22.69 5.66 -9.91
C ASN A 232 -23.87 4.70 -9.76
N ALA A 233 -24.69 4.94 -8.73
CA ALA A 233 -25.93 4.21 -8.51
C ALA A 233 -26.96 4.55 -9.61
#